data_ee0a419a7b8e51a03deded2baf8d10f4
#
_entry.id   ee0a419a7b8e51a03deded2baf8d10f4
#
_cell.length_a   1.000
_cell.length_b   1.000
_cell.length_c   1.000
_cell.angle_alpha   90.00
_cell.angle_beta   90.00
_cell.angle_gamma   90.00
#
_symmetry.space_group_name_H-M   'P 1'
#
loop_
_entity.id
_entity.type
_entity.pdbx_description
1 polymer ?
#
loop_
_entity_poly.entity_id
_entity_poly.type
_entity_poly.pdbx_seq_one_letter_code
_entity_poly.pdbx_strand_id
1 'polypeptide(L)'
;MEVFSKSDIGLVRNQNQDDCRFGVISPSCVWAVVCDGMGGANGGNIASATAVDYISTKITDLYKDDMTKEQIGELMAEIVVNANMKVFEMSMKDPELTGMGTTCEFVFVKDTTVHVVHVGDSRTYAIRGGKIKQLTEDHSVVQEMVRRGELTYEQAQNHPNKNFITRALGIKPSVRLDYIEANFIYGDVLLICTDGLSNCVTTGDMVKICHEN
;
A
#
# COMPACT_ATOMS: atom_id res chain seq x y z
N MET A 1 -10.86 10.56 14.03
CA MET A 1 -10.90 9.72 12.80
C MET A 1 -11.38 8.34 13.19
N GLU A 2 -12.16 7.69 12.33
CA GLU A 2 -12.53 6.28 12.47
C GLU A 2 -11.72 5.48 11.45
N VAL A 3 -11.30 4.26 11.81
CA VAL A 3 -10.50 3.39 10.94
C VAL A 3 -11.09 2.00 10.98
N PHE A 4 -11.27 1.42 9.79
CA PHE A 4 -11.77 0.06 9.62
C PHE A 4 -10.84 -0.70 8.70
N SER A 5 -10.69 -2.00 8.91
CA SER A 5 -9.98 -2.87 8.00
C SER A 5 -10.73 -4.18 7.79
N LYS A 6 -10.59 -4.74 6.61
CA LYS A 6 -11.08 -6.07 6.28
C LYS A 6 -10.13 -6.72 5.28
N SER A 7 -9.84 -7.99 5.49
CA SER A 7 -9.16 -8.84 4.55
C SER A 7 -10.03 -10.05 4.25
N ASP A 8 -10.04 -10.50 2.99
CA ASP A 8 -10.84 -11.64 2.54
C ASP A 8 -10.06 -12.40 1.47
N ILE A 9 -10.06 -13.73 1.56
CA ILE A 9 -9.35 -14.60 0.60
C ILE A 9 -10.00 -14.62 -0.80
N GLY A 10 -11.29 -14.22 -0.87
CA GLY A 10 -12.10 -14.34 -2.07
C GLY A 10 -12.52 -15.79 -2.37
N LEU A 11 -13.05 -16.00 -3.58
CA LEU A 11 -13.65 -17.28 -3.97
C LEU A 11 -12.71 -18.18 -4.79
N VAL A 12 -11.55 -17.68 -5.20
CA VAL A 12 -10.67 -18.36 -6.17
C VAL A 12 -9.35 -18.83 -5.56
N ARG A 13 -8.79 -18.05 -4.63
CA ARG A 13 -7.50 -18.33 -4.01
C ARG A 13 -7.63 -19.38 -2.90
N ASN A 14 -6.60 -20.21 -2.73
CA ASN A 14 -6.50 -21.15 -1.60
C ASN A 14 -5.84 -20.52 -0.37
N GLN A 15 -5.16 -19.41 -0.54
CA GLN A 15 -4.44 -18.70 0.50
C GLN A 15 -4.52 -17.19 0.24
N ASN A 16 -4.75 -16.43 1.31
CA ASN A 16 -4.62 -14.99 1.28
C ASN A 16 -3.15 -14.61 1.52
N GLN A 17 -2.56 -13.86 0.59
CA GLN A 17 -1.21 -13.36 0.69
C GLN A 17 -1.16 -11.88 1.04
N ASP A 18 -2.32 -11.23 1.16
CA ASP A 18 -2.44 -9.86 1.66
C ASP A 18 -2.35 -9.84 3.17
N ASP A 19 -1.73 -8.80 3.71
CA ASP A 19 -1.78 -8.47 5.13
C ASP A 19 -1.97 -6.97 5.32
N CYS A 20 -2.62 -6.60 6.43
CA CYS A 20 -2.84 -5.20 6.77
C CYS A 20 -2.89 -4.99 8.28
N ARG A 21 -2.48 -3.81 8.70
CA ARG A 21 -2.60 -3.38 10.10
C ARG A 21 -2.81 -1.86 10.17
N PHE A 22 -3.48 -1.42 11.21
CA PHE A 22 -3.60 0.00 11.52
C PHE A 22 -3.42 0.25 13.02
N GLY A 23 -3.15 1.50 13.36
CA GLY A 23 -3.10 1.95 14.75
C GLY A 23 -3.64 3.36 14.88
N VAL A 24 -4.29 3.60 16.03
CA VAL A 24 -4.81 4.91 16.44
C VAL A 24 -3.92 5.43 17.56
N ILE A 25 -3.16 6.50 17.30
CA ILE A 25 -2.27 7.11 18.29
C ILE A 25 -3.06 8.15 19.09
N SER A 26 -3.87 8.95 18.38
CA SER A 26 -4.79 9.93 18.99
C SER A 26 -6.02 10.11 18.08
N PRO A 27 -7.05 10.84 18.52
CA PRO A 27 -8.23 11.12 17.66
C PRO A 27 -7.89 11.80 16.32
N SER A 28 -6.74 12.47 16.23
CA SER A 28 -6.27 13.15 15.02
C SER A 28 -5.00 12.53 14.42
N CYS A 29 -4.52 11.40 14.97
CA CYS A 29 -3.30 10.74 14.48
C CYS A 29 -3.51 9.23 14.35
N VAL A 30 -3.46 8.75 13.12
CA VAL A 30 -3.64 7.32 12.78
C VAL A 30 -2.63 6.90 11.71
N TRP A 31 -2.32 5.61 11.68
CA TRP A 31 -1.55 5.02 10.61
C TRP A 31 -2.19 3.71 10.12
N ALA A 32 -1.93 3.37 8.88
CA ALA A 32 -2.33 2.09 8.30
C ALA A 32 -1.26 1.60 7.32
N VAL A 33 -1.09 0.29 7.24
CA VAL A 33 -0.24 -0.38 6.26
C VAL A 33 -1.01 -1.52 5.62
N VAL A 34 -0.92 -1.62 4.29
CA VAL A 34 -1.49 -2.69 3.47
C VAL A 34 -0.40 -3.21 2.57
N CYS A 35 -0.24 -4.53 2.52
CA CYS A 35 0.77 -5.23 1.76
C CYS A 35 0.14 -6.40 1.01
N ASP A 36 0.37 -6.49 -0.31
CA ASP A 36 0.00 -7.61 -1.15
C ASP A 36 1.24 -8.46 -1.42
N GLY A 37 1.22 -9.68 -0.92
CA GLY A 37 2.36 -10.58 -0.96
C GLY A 37 2.45 -11.36 -2.25
N MET A 38 3.67 -11.49 -2.80
CA MET A 38 3.95 -12.27 -3.99
C MET A 38 5.14 -13.22 -3.79
N GLY A 39 5.15 -14.34 -4.50
CA GLY A 39 6.29 -15.29 -4.48
C GLY A 39 5.90 -16.69 -4.05
N GLY A 40 5.62 -17.56 -5.02
CA GLY A 40 5.38 -18.99 -4.81
C GLY A 40 4.27 -19.37 -3.81
N ALA A 41 4.23 -20.64 -3.42
CA ALA A 41 3.13 -21.16 -2.58
C ALA A 41 3.09 -20.57 -1.17
N ASN A 42 4.24 -20.21 -0.60
CA ASN A 42 4.34 -19.73 0.79
C ASN A 42 5.13 -18.42 0.94
N GLY A 43 5.75 -17.88 -0.10
CA GLY A 43 6.61 -16.72 0.02
C GLY A 43 5.83 -15.41 0.23
N GLY A 44 4.72 -15.24 -0.48
CA GLY A 44 3.96 -13.99 -0.48
C GLY A 44 3.39 -13.62 0.89
N ASN A 45 2.71 -14.56 1.55
CA ASN A 45 2.14 -14.32 2.89
C ASN A 45 3.22 -14.05 3.95
N ILE A 46 4.41 -14.65 3.82
CA ILE A 46 5.52 -14.37 4.73
C ILE A 46 6.09 -12.98 4.46
N ALA A 47 6.21 -12.58 3.19
CA ALA A 47 6.71 -11.27 2.83
C ALA A 47 5.79 -10.15 3.31
N SER A 48 4.47 -10.24 3.03
CA SER A 48 3.48 -9.25 3.46
C SER A 48 3.40 -9.15 4.99
N ALA A 49 3.27 -10.29 5.68
CA ALA A 49 3.23 -10.32 7.15
C ALA A 49 4.50 -9.75 7.80
N THR A 50 5.68 -10.06 7.24
CA THR A 50 6.96 -9.52 7.73
C THR A 50 7.04 -8.01 7.56
N ALA A 51 6.62 -7.48 6.41
CA ALA A 51 6.61 -6.04 6.15
C ALA A 51 5.62 -5.32 7.07
N VAL A 52 4.38 -5.81 7.16
CA VAL A 52 3.32 -5.25 8.03
C VAL A 52 3.76 -5.25 9.50
N ASP A 53 4.31 -6.36 10.00
CA ASP A 53 4.77 -6.46 11.38
C ASP A 53 5.91 -5.48 11.68
N TYR A 54 6.90 -5.40 10.79
CA TYR A 54 8.03 -4.50 10.95
C TYR A 54 7.59 -3.03 10.93
N ILE A 55 6.79 -2.63 9.92
CA ILE A 55 6.33 -1.25 9.76
C ILE A 55 5.47 -0.83 10.95
N SER A 56 4.51 -1.66 11.35
CA SER A 56 3.60 -1.36 12.45
C SER A 56 4.32 -1.23 13.80
N THR A 57 5.30 -2.09 14.05
CA THR A 57 6.13 -2.00 15.26
C THR A 57 6.95 -0.72 15.25
N LYS A 58 7.66 -0.45 14.14
CA LYS A 58 8.58 0.70 14.08
C LYS A 58 7.88 2.05 14.11
N ILE A 59 6.75 2.21 13.46
CA ILE A 59 6.02 3.48 13.54
C ILE A 59 5.49 3.73 14.95
N THR A 60 5.04 2.69 15.64
CA THR A 60 4.57 2.80 17.02
C THR A 60 5.70 3.16 17.99
N ASP A 61 6.89 2.58 17.80
CA ASP A 61 8.05 2.78 18.68
C ASP A 61 8.75 4.13 18.46
N LEU A 62 8.83 4.59 17.21
CA LEU A 62 9.70 5.70 16.80
C LEU A 62 8.98 7.02 16.61
N TYR A 63 7.67 7.00 16.33
CA TYR A 63 6.90 8.23 16.17
C TYR A 63 6.87 9.05 17.48
N LYS A 64 7.02 10.37 17.34
CA LYS A 64 6.85 11.33 18.41
C LYS A 64 5.90 12.44 17.98
N ASP A 65 5.08 12.90 18.89
CA ASP A 65 4.01 13.85 18.58
C ASP A 65 4.53 15.26 18.18
N ASP A 66 5.75 15.60 18.56
CA ASP A 66 6.43 16.84 18.21
C ASP A 66 7.15 16.82 16.85
N MET A 67 7.08 15.69 16.10
CA MET A 67 7.69 15.59 14.78
C MET A 67 7.02 16.52 13.77
N THR A 68 7.85 17.17 12.95
CA THR A 68 7.39 17.96 11.80
C THR A 68 6.92 17.03 10.68
N LYS A 69 6.23 17.59 9.67
CA LYS A 69 5.78 16.83 8.51
C LYS A 69 6.93 16.15 7.76
N GLU A 70 8.02 16.87 7.59
CA GLU A 70 9.23 16.38 6.93
C GLU A 70 9.84 15.22 7.72
N GLN A 71 9.93 15.33 9.05
CA GLN A 71 10.42 14.26 9.91
C GLN A 71 9.54 13.01 9.88
N ILE A 72 8.22 13.17 9.79
CA ILE A 72 7.29 12.06 9.62
C ILE A 72 7.55 11.36 8.27
N GLY A 73 7.67 12.11 7.19
CA GLY A 73 7.96 11.55 5.86
C GLY A 73 9.29 10.81 5.81
N GLU A 74 10.35 11.37 6.39
CA GLU A 74 11.66 10.73 6.50
C GLU A 74 11.61 9.45 7.33
N LEU A 75 10.94 9.48 8.48
CA LEU A 75 10.74 8.30 9.34
C LEU A 75 10.00 7.19 8.59
N MET A 76 8.90 7.51 7.91
CA MET A 76 8.13 6.53 7.14
C MET A 76 8.97 5.89 6.02
N ALA A 77 9.72 6.71 5.29
CA ALA A 77 10.61 6.22 4.23
C ALA A 77 11.70 5.31 4.79
N GLU A 78 12.36 5.68 5.89
CA GLU A 78 13.36 4.86 6.55
C GLU A 78 12.79 3.53 7.03
N ILE A 79 11.61 3.53 7.64
CA ILE A 79 10.94 2.30 8.09
C ILE A 79 10.68 1.35 6.91
N VAL A 80 10.19 1.85 5.78
CA VAL A 80 9.91 1.02 4.59
C VAL A 80 11.20 0.49 3.95
N VAL A 81 12.26 1.29 3.88
CA VAL A 81 13.57 0.81 3.39
C VAL A 81 14.11 -0.31 4.28
N ASN A 82 13.99 -0.20 5.60
CA ASN A 82 14.43 -1.24 6.52
C ASN A 82 13.51 -2.48 6.48
N ALA A 83 12.20 -2.32 6.26
CA ALA A 83 11.29 -3.43 6.00
C ALA A 83 11.69 -4.19 4.74
N ASN A 84 12.04 -3.48 3.65
CA ASN A 84 12.58 -4.09 2.43
C ASN A 84 13.80 -4.96 2.71
N MET A 85 14.79 -4.42 3.46
CA MET A 85 15.99 -5.18 3.81
C MET A 85 15.66 -6.44 4.60
N LYS A 86 14.74 -6.35 5.56
CA LYS A 86 14.33 -7.51 6.37
C LYS A 86 13.72 -8.62 5.52
N VAL A 87 12.77 -8.27 4.61
CA VAL A 87 12.16 -9.25 3.70
C VAL A 87 13.21 -9.84 2.75
N PHE A 88 14.08 -9.00 2.18
CA PHE A 88 15.14 -9.43 1.29
C PHE A 88 16.12 -10.40 1.97
N GLU A 89 16.59 -10.09 3.18
CA GLU A 89 17.50 -10.96 3.93
C GLU A 89 16.86 -12.32 4.27
N MET A 90 15.56 -12.35 4.55
CA MET A 90 14.86 -13.61 4.79
C MET A 90 14.80 -14.46 3.51
N SER A 91 14.51 -13.84 2.37
CA SER A 91 14.50 -14.55 1.07
C SER A 91 15.85 -15.10 0.65
N MET A 92 16.94 -14.49 1.12
CA MET A 92 18.31 -14.97 0.86
C MET A 92 18.76 -16.09 1.79
N LYS A 93 18.17 -16.19 2.99
CA LYS A 93 18.53 -17.21 3.98
C LYS A 93 17.81 -18.52 3.80
N ASP A 94 16.61 -18.50 3.21
CA ASP A 94 15.76 -19.65 3.02
C ASP A 94 15.46 -19.86 1.53
N PRO A 95 15.94 -20.97 0.93
CA PRO A 95 15.67 -21.28 -0.49
C PRO A 95 14.17 -21.38 -0.83
N GLU A 96 13.32 -21.77 0.12
CA GLU A 96 11.86 -21.85 -0.09
C GLU A 96 11.21 -20.47 -0.22
N LEU A 97 11.89 -19.42 0.27
CA LEU A 97 11.43 -18.03 0.21
C LEU A 97 12.11 -17.22 -0.92
N THR A 98 12.90 -17.88 -1.76
CA THR A 98 13.59 -17.20 -2.86
C THR A 98 12.61 -16.48 -3.78
N GLY A 99 12.84 -15.17 -3.98
CA GLY A 99 11.99 -14.34 -4.84
C GLY A 99 10.68 -13.90 -4.20
N MET A 100 10.47 -14.12 -2.91
CA MET A 100 9.32 -13.53 -2.20
C MET A 100 9.44 -12.01 -2.17
N GLY A 101 8.30 -11.35 -2.21
CA GLY A 101 8.20 -9.91 -2.12
C GLY A 101 6.79 -9.47 -1.74
N THR A 102 6.60 -8.18 -1.61
CA THR A 102 5.28 -7.61 -1.30
C THR A 102 5.18 -6.17 -1.76
N THR A 103 3.97 -5.71 -2.08
CA THR A 103 3.66 -4.28 -2.21
C THR A 103 3.71 -3.62 -0.83
N CYS A 104 3.66 -2.30 -0.80
CA CYS A 104 3.52 -1.54 0.43
C CYS A 104 2.75 -0.25 0.20
N GLU A 105 1.60 -0.12 0.84
CA GLU A 105 0.88 1.12 1.04
C GLU A 105 0.95 1.46 2.52
N PHE A 106 1.86 2.38 2.89
CA PHE A 106 1.99 2.85 4.26
C PHE A 106 1.51 4.29 4.36
N VAL A 107 0.41 4.48 5.09
CA VAL A 107 -0.29 5.76 5.26
C VAL A 107 -0.18 6.20 6.71
N PHE A 108 0.12 7.47 6.89
CA PHE A 108 0.10 8.14 8.19
C PHE A 108 -0.69 9.44 8.08
N VAL A 109 -1.66 9.62 8.95
CA VAL A 109 -2.49 10.83 8.99
C VAL A 109 -2.26 11.53 10.32
N LYS A 110 -1.85 12.80 10.27
CA LYS A 110 -1.76 13.67 11.43
C LYS A 110 -2.55 14.96 11.16
N ASP A 111 -3.56 15.20 11.98
CA ASP A 111 -4.49 16.32 11.82
C ASP A 111 -5.14 16.35 10.43
N THR A 112 -4.71 17.24 9.56
CA THR A 112 -5.20 17.38 8.19
C THR A 112 -4.19 16.95 7.14
N THR A 113 -3.06 16.40 7.53
CA THR A 113 -2.01 15.95 6.60
C THR A 113 -1.99 14.45 6.49
N VAL A 114 -2.02 13.98 5.26
CA VAL A 114 -1.84 12.58 4.89
C VAL A 114 -0.47 12.40 4.29
N HIS A 115 0.30 11.47 4.81
CA HIS A 115 1.57 11.00 4.28
C HIS A 115 1.38 9.58 3.74
N VAL A 116 1.86 9.32 2.54
CA VAL A 116 1.81 8.00 1.91
C VAL A 116 3.19 7.62 1.44
N VAL A 117 3.67 6.44 1.83
CA VAL A 117 4.83 5.79 1.23
C VAL A 117 4.33 4.59 0.44
N HIS A 118 4.65 4.56 -0.84
CA HIS A 118 4.08 3.64 -1.81
C HIS A 118 5.14 2.83 -2.56
N VAL A 119 4.92 1.52 -2.66
CA VAL A 119 5.68 0.58 -3.50
C VAL A 119 4.74 -0.49 -4.03
N GLY A 120 4.60 -0.63 -5.33
CA GLY A 120 3.79 -1.68 -5.97
C GLY A 120 2.59 -1.15 -6.74
N ASP A 121 1.51 -1.90 -6.78
CA ASP A 121 0.24 -1.60 -7.46
C ASP A 121 -0.99 -1.67 -6.52
N SER A 122 -0.76 -1.84 -5.23
CA SER A 122 -1.75 -1.50 -4.20
C SER A 122 -1.99 0.01 -4.24
N ARG A 123 -3.15 0.49 -3.83
CA ARG A 123 -3.56 1.87 -4.11
C ARG A 123 -4.12 2.58 -2.88
N THR A 124 -3.84 3.86 -2.81
CA THR A 124 -4.48 4.80 -1.87
C THR A 124 -5.34 5.79 -2.64
N TYR A 125 -6.61 5.88 -2.27
CA TYR A 125 -7.59 6.81 -2.85
C TYR A 125 -8.05 7.81 -1.79
N ALA A 126 -8.29 9.06 -2.22
CA ALA A 126 -9.02 10.06 -1.47
C ALA A 126 -10.41 10.25 -2.07
N ILE A 127 -11.45 10.16 -1.23
CA ILE A 127 -12.84 10.37 -1.61
C ILE A 127 -13.34 11.62 -0.89
N ARG A 128 -13.80 12.61 -1.66
CA ARG A 128 -14.26 13.91 -1.18
C ARG A 128 -15.46 14.38 -1.99
N GLY A 129 -16.57 14.69 -1.33
CA GLY A 129 -17.75 15.25 -1.98
C GLY A 129 -18.27 14.43 -3.19
N GLY A 130 -18.29 13.11 -3.07
CA GLY A 130 -18.72 12.21 -4.14
C GLY A 130 -17.72 12.00 -5.27
N LYS A 131 -16.50 12.51 -5.14
CA LYS A 131 -15.42 12.32 -6.12
C LYS A 131 -14.32 11.49 -5.51
N ILE A 132 -13.74 10.60 -6.32
CA ILE A 132 -12.60 9.78 -5.95
C ILE A 132 -11.36 10.19 -6.75
N LYS A 133 -10.23 10.26 -6.08
CA LYS A 133 -8.92 10.51 -6.69
C LYS A 133 -7.93 9.48 -6.18
N GLN A 134 -7.28 8.74 -7.07
CA GLN A 134 -6.12 7.92 -6.72
C GLN A 134 -4.94 8.86 -6.38
N LEU A 135 -4.33 8.66 -5.23
CA LEU A 135 -3.18 9.44 -4.76
C LEU A 135 -1.86 8.83 -5.23
N THR A 136 -1.78 7.51 -5.29
CA THR A 136 -0.60 6.75 -5.71
C THR A 136 -0.62 6.46 -7.21
N GLU A 137 0.52 6.17 -7.80
CA GLU A 137 0.65 5.74 -9.20
C GLU A 137 1.26 4.35 -9.22
N ASP A 138 0.56 3.38 -9.86
CA ASP A 138 0.96 1.98 -9.86
C ASP A 138 2.38 1.78 -10.42
N HIS A 139 3.20 1.03 -9.72
CA HIS A 139 4.49 0.58 -10.23
C HIS A 139 4.30 -0.70 -11.05
N SER A 140 3.68 -0.57 -12.22
CA SER A 140 3.38 -1.68 -13.13
C SER A 140 3.89 -1.41 -14.54
N VAL A 141 4.09 -2.49 -15.31
CA VAL A 141 4.50 -2.42 -16.72
C VAL A 141 3.49 -1.59 -17.52
N VAL A 142 2.20 -1.84 -17.31
CA VAL A 142 1.14 -1.15 -18.06
C VAL A 142 1.06 0.34 -17.70
N GLN A 143 1.31 0.70 -16.46
CA GLN A 143 1.35 2.11 -16.06
C GLN A 143 2.54 2.85 -16.69
N GLU A 144 3.69 2.19 -16.81
CA GLU A 144 4.82 2.75 -17.56
C GLU A 144 4.51 2.96 -19.04
N MET A 145 3.76 2.04 -19.68
CA MET A 145 3.30 2.17 -21.07
C MET A 145 2.30 3.35 -21.22
N VAL A 146 1.38 3.51 -20.26
CA VAL A 146 0.47 4.68 -20.24
C VAL A 146 1.26 5.98 -20.14
N ARG A 147 2.24 6.05 -19.24
CA ARG A 147 3.08 7.25 -19.07
C ARG A 147 3.89 7.61 -20.32
N ARG A 148 4.29 6.61 -21.11
CA ARG A 148 4.97 6.82 -22.40
C ARG A 148 4.01 7.14 -23.55
N GLY A 149 2.69 7.12 -23.31
CA GLY A 149 1.67 7.31 -24.34
C GLY A 149 1.47 6.11 -25.27
N GLU A 150 1.99 4.94 -24.91
CA GLU A 150 1.86 3.70 -25.67
C GLU A 150 0.46 3.05 -25.48
N LEU A 151 -0.16 3.27 -24.33
CA LEU A 151 -1.50 2.80 -23.98
C LEU A 151 -2.34 3.94 -23.38
N THR A 152 -3.66 3.85 -23.58
CA THR A 152 -4.63 4.61 -22.76
C THR A 152 -4.86 3.88 -21.43
N TYR A 153 -5.42 4.57 -20.43
CA TYR A 153 -5.82 3.94 -19.16
C TYR A 153 -6.78 2.77 -19.36
N GLU A 154 -7.75 2.91 -20.28
CA GLU A 154 -8.72 1.86 -20.59
C GLU A 154 -8.04 0.62 -21.20
N GLN A 155 -7.07 0.83 -22.10
CA GLN A 155 -6.29 -0.27 -22.67
C GLN A 155 -5.42 -0.96 -21.62
N ALA A 156 -4.84 -0.22 -20.69
CA ALA A 156 -4.03 -0.76 -19.59
C ALA A 156 -4.84 -1.68 -18.67
N GLN A 157 -6.08 -1.31 -18.35
CA GLN A 157 -6.96 -2.12 -17.50
C GLN A 157 -7.27 -3.51 -18.07
N ASN A 158 -7.29 -3.63 -19.39
CA ASN A 158 -7.59 -4.87 -20.10
C ASN A 158 -6.34 -5.57 -20.68
N HIS A 159 -5.15 -5.06 -20.40
CA HIS A 159 -3.91 -5.58 -20.94
C HIS A 159 -3.51 -6.91 -20.28
N PRO A 160 -2.98 -7.91 -21.03
CA PRO A 160 -2.58 -9.21 -20.47
C PRO A 160 -1.51 -9.11 -19.39
N ASN A 161 -0.66 -8.08 -19.44
CA ASN A 161 0.42 -7.84 -18.46
C ASN A 161 0.04 -6.85 -17.36
N LYS A 162 -1.25 -6.59 -17.11
CA LYS A 162 -1.69 -5.61 -16.13
C LYS A 162 -1.22 -5.89 -14.70
N ASN A 163 -1.01 -7.16 -14.36
CA ASN A 163 -0.58 -7.60 -13.03
C ASN A 163 0.95 -7.70 -12.89
N PHE A 164 1.73 -7.24 -13.90
CA PHE A 164 3.19 -7.24 -13.78
C PHE A 164 3.68 -5.96 -13.11
N ILE A 165 4.04 -6.08 -11.84
CA ILE A 165 4.63 -4.96 -11.09
C ILE A 165 6.12 -4.80 -11.38
N THR A 166 6.60 -3.57 -11.31
CA THR A 166 8.00 -3.20 -11.57
C THR A 166 8.79 -2.91 -10.31
N ARG A 167 8.08 -2.76 -9.18
CA ARG A 167 8.67 -2.51 -7.86
C ARG A 167 7.92 -3.28 -6.77
N ALA A 168 8.69 -3.90 -5.87
CA ALA A 168 8.18 -4.56 -4.66
C ALA A 168 9.26 -4.58 -3.59
N LEU A 169 8.86 -4.68 -2.32
CA LEU A 169 9.75 -4.95 -1.20
C LEU A 169 10.28 -6.39 -1.27
N GLY A 170 11.50 -6.61 -0.82
CA GLY A 170 12.11 -7.93 -0.67
C GLY A 170 12.76 -8.52 -1.91
N ILE A 171 12.58 -7.93 -3.10
CA ILE A 171 13.13 -8.45 -4.37
C ILE A 171 14.59 -8.06 -4.57
N LYS A 172 14.98 -6.89 -4.07
CA LYS A 172 16.35 -6.35 -4.18
C LYS A 172 16.78 -5.76 -2.84
N PRO A 173 18.11 -5.64 -2.59
CA PRO A 173 18.60 -5.05 -1.33
C PRO A 173 18.20 -3.57 -1.18
N SER A 174 17.90 -2.89 -2.26
CA SER A 174 17.40 -1.51 -2.24
C SER A 174 16.08 -1.40 -3.00
N VAL A 175 15.19 -0.54 -2.53
CA VAL A 175 13.90 -0.26 -3.15
C VAL A 175 13.76 1.23 -3.41
N ARG A 176 13.18 1.59 -4.57
CA ARG A 176 12.72 2.95 -4.84
C ARG A 176 11.26 3.05 -4.43
N LEU A 177 11.02 3.87 -3.43
CA LEU A 177 9.67 4.20 -2.97
C LEU A 177 9.22 5.55 -3.52
N ASP A 178 7.91 5.76 -3.58
CA ASP A 178 7.31 7.07 -3.84
C ASP A 178 6.70 7.59 -2.54
N TYR A 179 6.90 8.89 -2.27
CA TYR A 179 6.31 9.60 -1.14
C TYR A 179 5.34 10.65 -1.63
N ILE A 180 4.13 10.64 -1.06
CA ILE A 180 3.05 11.55 -1.39
C ILE A 180 2.57 12.25 -0.13
N GLU A 181 2.39 13.57 -0.20
CA GLU A 181 1.72 14.37 0.82
C GLU A 181 0.39 14.89 0.25
N ALA A 182 -0.68 14.79 1.03
CA ALA A 182 -1.99 15.30 0.65
C ALA A 182 -2.71 15.93 1.84
N ASN A 183 -3.67 16.82 1.56
CA ASN A 183 -4.52 17.40 2.58
C ASN A 183 -5.81 16.60 2.73
N PHE A 184 -6.17 16.35 3.99
CA PHE A 184 -7.36 15.64 4.42
C PHE A 184 -8.24 16.58 5.26
N ILE A 185 -9.52 16.62 5.00
CA ILE A 185 -10.47 17.46 5.75
C ILE A 185 -11.61 16.61 6.29
N TYR A 186 -12.38 17.18 7.22
CA TYR A 186 -13.53 16.50 7.79
C TYR A 186 -14.53 16.10 6.69
N GLY A 187 -14.97 14.84 6.73
CA GLY A 187 -15.87 14.24 5.73
C GLY A 187 -15.15 13.56 4.56
N ASP A 188 -13.82 13.65 4.48
CA ASP A 188 -13.06 12.84 3.51
C ASP A 188 -12.96 11.38 3.96
N VAL A 189 -12.84 10.48 2.99
CA VAL A 189 -12.50 9.07 3.20
C VAL A 189 -11.20 8.74 2.50
N LEU A 190 -10.27 8.10 3.21
CA LEU A 190 -9.11 7.44 2.62
C LEU A 190 -9.43 5.95 2.48
N LEU A 191 -9.35 5.46 1.25
CA LEU A 191 -9.46 4.05 0.95
C LEU A 191 -8.10 3.52 0.52
N ILE A 192 -7.57 2.55 1.27
CA ILE A 192 -6.31 1.86 0.99
C ILE A 192 -6.65 0.43 0.65
N CYS A 193 -6.17 -0.08 -0.48
CA CYS A 193 -6.53 -1.43 -0.93
C CYS A 193 -5.44 -2.07 -1.78
N THR A 194 -5.45 -3.40 -1.81
CA THR A 194 -4.73 -4.22 -2.78
C THR A 194 -5.45 -4.27 -4.13
N ASP A 195 -4.83 -4.85 -5.13
CA ASP A 195 -5.38 -5.04 -6.47
C ASP A 195 -6.63 -5.95 -6.47
N GLY A 196 -6.76 -6.83 -5.47
CA GLY A 196 -7.94 -7.67 -5.26
C GLY A 196 -9.24 -6.87 -5.16
N LEU A 197 -9.21 -5.67 -4.58
CA LEU A 197 -10.35 -4.77 -4.58
C LEU A 197 -10.43 -3.94 -5.87
N SER A 198 -9.35 -3.27 -6.24
CA SER A 198 -9.37 -2.28 -7.33
C SER A 198 -9.53 -2.91 -8.72
N ASN A 199 -9.25 -4.21 -8.87
CA ASN A 199 -9.55 -4.97 -10.08
C ASN A 199 -11.01 -5.46 -10.16
N CYS A 200 -11.73 -5.51 -9.04
CA CYS A 200 -13.08 -6.08 -8.94
C CYS A 200 -14.16 -5.01 -8.78
N VAL A 201 -13.84 -3.86 -8.18
CA VAL A 201 -14.80 -2.81 -7.84
C VAL A 201 -14.46 -1.54 -8.60
N THR A 202 -15.45 -0.97 -9.30
CA THR A 202 -15.24 0.29 -10.03
C THR A 202 -15.10 1.47 -9.06
N THR A 203 -14.38 2.50 -9.48
CA THR A 203 -14.25 3.73 -8.67
C THR A 203 -15.60 4.39 -8.37
N GLY A 204 -16.58 4.25 -9.29
CA GLY A 204 -17.94 4.73 -9.06
C GLY A 204 -18.66 3.97 -7.95
N ASP A 205 -18.48 2.65 -7.87
CA ASP A 205 -19.08 1.84 -6.82
C ASP A 205 -18.38 2.06 -5.48
N MET A 206 -17.04 2.24 -5.48
CA MET A 206 -16.30 2.63 -4.27
C MET A 206 -16.86 3.93 -3.65
N VAL A 207 -17.13 4.95 -4.49
CA VAL A 207 -17.71 6.21 -4.02
C VAL A 207 -19.09 5.99 -3.41
N LYS A 208 -19.98 5.24 -4.08
CA LYS A 208 -21.33 4.96 -3.57
C LYS A 208 -21.27 4.27 -2.20
N ILE A 209 -20.50 3.20 -2.08
CA ILE A 209 -20.37 2.44 -0.82
C ILE A 209 -19.87 3.33 0.32
N CYS A 210 -18.91 4.20 0.06
CA CYS A 210 -18.35 5.11 1.08
C CYS A 210 -19.30 6.26 1.47
N HIS A 211 -20.32 6.57 0.66
CA HIS A 211 -21.28 7.64 0.95
C HIS A 211 -22.62 7.13 1.51
N GLU A 212 -22.97 5.87 1.33
CA GLU A 212 -24.22 5.27 1.78
C GLU A 212 -24.18 4.79 3.24
N ASN A 213 -23.02 4.90 3.90
CA ASN A 213 -22.78 4.60 5.31
C ASN A 213 -22.24 5.81 6.06
#